data_8112ab0456aec58ab0b5cc04760cb859
#
_entry.id   8112ab0456aec58ab0b5cc04760cb859
#
_cell.length_a   1.000
_cell.length_b   1.000
_cell.length_c   1.000
_cell.angle_alpha   90.00
_cell.angle_beta   90.00
_cell.angle_gamma   90.00
#
_symmetry.space_group_name_H-M   'P 1'
#
loop_
_entity.id
_entity.type
_entity.pdbx_description
1 polymer ?
#
loop_
_entity_poly.entity_id
_entity_poly.type
_entity_poly.pdbx_seq_one_letter_code
_entity_poly.pdbx_strand_id
1 'polypeptide(L)'
;MNRILSLVRRCVEDYEMIAPNDRIAVGVSGGKDSLMLLAALSKLREFYPIPFQVEAFTLDMGRADGRPGMDFAPVAQLCRELDVPFTLLESEIHHIIFDVRREKNPCSMCAKMRRGALHSALKERGLNKIALGHHYDDAVETFFLSLIFEGRLSCFQPVTWLDRTEITQIRPLLYCGENLIRHTAERLDLPVVENPCPANGNTKRQEIKELIYELNGRYPGLKARAFGAMQRLPLPAWGPAEHRRRPLPEELEDFQ
;
A
#
# COMPACT_ATOMS: atom_id res chain seq x y z
N MET A 1 5.18 6.62 18.60
CA MET A 1 3.87 7.01 18.05
C MET A 1 3.80 8.49 17.62
N ASN A 2 4.16 9.48 18.43
CA ASN A 2 3.98 10.91 18.10
C ASN A 2 4.56 11.34 16.74
N ARG A 3 5.77 10.87 16.38
CA ARG A 3 6.36 11.18 15.07
C ARG A 3 5.57 10.57 13.90
N ILE A 4 5.06 9.34 14.04
CA ILE A 4 4.17 8.71 13.04
C ILE A 4 2.90 9.55 12.88
N LEU A 5 2.25 9.91 13.99
CA LEU A 5 1.02 10.73 13.97
C LEU A 5 1.22 12.08 13.28
N SER A 6 2.34 12.77 13.58
CA SER A 6 2.67 14.04 12.93
C SER A 6 2.84 13.89 11.42
N LEU A 7 3.53 12.84 10.96
CA LEU A 7 3.74 12.57 9.53
C LEU A 7 2.46 12.12 8.83
N VAL A 8 1.66 11.26 9.48
CA VAL A 8 0.35 10.81 8.96
C VAL A 8 -0.61 11.99 8.84
N ARG A 9 -0.73 12.81 9.90
CA ARG A 9 -1.56 14.01 9.88
C ARG A 9 -1.17 14.93 8.72
N ARG A 10 0.11 15.25 8.59
CA ARG A 10 0.61 16.08 7.49
C ARG A 10 0.31 15.47 6.12
N CYS A 11 0.50 14.17 5.94
CA CYS A 11 0.19 13.49 4.68
C CYS A 11 -1.31 13.57 4.35
N VAL A 12 -2.16 13.36 5.35
CA VAL A 12 -3.62 13.46 5.22
C VAL A 12 -4.05 14.88 4.83
N GLU A 13 -3.43 15.90 5.43
CA GLU A 13 -3.70 17.32 5.13
C GLU A 13 -3.17 17.71 3.74
N ASP A 14 -1.91 17.39 3.40
CA ASP A 14 -1.27 17.76 2.14
C ASP A 14 -1.98 17.15 0.90
N TYR A 15 -2.62 16.00 1.06
CA TYR A 15 -3.33 15.30 -0.03
C TYR A 15 -4.86 15.25 0.14
N GLU A 16 -5.40 16.01 1.09
CA GLU A 16 -6.86 16.10 1.35
C GLU A 16 -7.54 14.71 1.45
N MET A 17 -6.89 13.78 2.19
CA MET A 17 -7.31 12.38 2.20
C MET A 17 -8.61 12.13 2.97
N ILE A 18 -8.96 13.01 3.92
CA ILE A 18 -10.10 12.82 4.82
C ILE A 18 -11.07 14.01 4.69
N ALA A 19 -12.32 13.71 4.42
CA ALA A 19 -13.44 14.64 4.38
C ALA A 19 -14.38 14.42 5.59
N PRO A 20 -15.25 15.38 5.91
CA PRO A 20 -16.22 15.23 6.99
C PRO A 20 -17.11 14.00 6.81
N ASN A 21 -17.30 13.25 7.89
CA ASN A 21 -18.11 12.02 7.94
C ASN A 21 -17.63 10.86 7.08
N ASP A 22 -16.37 10.85 6.65
CA ASP A 22 -15.79 9.70 5.98
C ASP A 22 -15.86 8.45 6.86
N ARG A 23 -16.19 7.32 6.22
CA ARG A 23 -16.12 5.98 6.80
C ARG A 23 -14.97 5.23 6.13
N ILE A 24 -13.84 5.13 6.83
CA ILE A 24 -12.59 4.65 6.29
C ILE A 24 -12.34 3.20 6.72
N ALA A 25 -12.29 2.31 5.75
CA ALA A 25 -11.77 0.97 5.98
C ALA A 25 -10.25 1.00 6.02
N VAL A 26 -9.64 0.37 7.00
CA VAL A 26 -8.20 0.06 6.99
C VAL A 26 -8.02 -1.37 6.52
N GLY A 27 -7.31 -1.56 5.40
CA GLY A 27 -6.95 -2.89 4.91
C GLY A 27 -5.82 -3.48 5.76
N VAL A 28 -6.16 -4.35 6.69
CA VAL A 28 -5.20 -4.97 7.63
C VAL A 28 -4.77 -6.33 7.11
N SER A 29 -3.51 -6.45 6.68
CA SER A 29 -2.92 -7.70 6.20
C SER A 29 -2.26 -8.55 7.29
N GLY A 30 -2.20 -8.06 8.52
CA GLY A 30 -1.41 -8.62 9.61
C GLY A 30 0.04 -8.17 9.63
N GLY A 31 0.57 -7.57 8.56
CA GLY A 31 1.93 -7.03 8.53
C GLY A 31 2.07 -5.69 9.27
N LYS A 32 3.31 -5.41 9.72
CA LYS A 32 3.68 -4.22 10.51
C LYS A 32 3.12 -2.89 9.99
N ASP A 33 3.10 -2.71 8.66
CA ASP A 33 2.70 -1.43 8.04
C ASP A 33 1.18 -1.22 8.12
N SER A 34 0.41 -2.27 7.89
CA SER A 34 -1.05 -2.23 7.99
C SER A 34 -1.53 -2.06 9.45
N LEU A 35 -0.85 -2.70 10.40
CA LEU A 35 -1.13 -2.54 11.83
C LEU A 35 -0.75 -1.14 12.33
N MET A 36 0.40 -0.60 11.86
CA MET A 36 0.79 0.78 12.15
C MET A 36 -0.21 1.80 11.59
N LEU A 37 -0.71 1.56 10.36
CA LEU A 37 -1.75 2.41 9.76
C LEU A 37 -3.03 2.40 10.59
N LEU A 38 -3.47 1.20 11.02
CA LEU A 38 -4.65 1.06 11.89
C LEU A 38 -4.48 1.84 13.18
N ALA A 39 -3.37 1.62 13.90
CA ALA A 39 -3.08 2.32 15.16
C ALA A 39 -2.97 3.85 14.97
N ALA A 40 -2.37 4.30 13.85
CA ALA A 40 -2.23 5.71 13.55
C ALA A 40 -3.55 6.39 13.24
N LEU A 41 -4.42 5.79 12.40
CA LEU A 41 -5.73 6.36 12.06
C LEU A 41 -6.70 6.30 13.23
N SER A 42 -6.67 5.21 14.00
CA SER A 42 -7.47 5.10 15.23
C SER A 42 -7.11 6.20 16.22
N LYS A 43 -5.81 6.50 16.41
CA LYS A 43 -5.38 7.56 17.29
C LYS A 43 -5.62 8.95 16.71
N LEU A 44 -5.46 9.12 15.39
CA LEU A 44 -5.69 10.40 14.71
C LEU A 44 -7.13 10.86 14.86
N ARG A 45 -8.13 9.97 14.74
CA ARG A 45 -9.56 10.31 14.84
C ARG A 45 -9.95 10.98 16.16
N GLU A 46 -9.18 10.78 17.25
CA GLU A 46 -9.48 11.33 18.56
C GLU A 46 -9.27 12.86 18.63
N PHE A 47 -8.38 13.40 17.79
CA PHE A 47 -7.99 14.82 17.84
C PHE A 47 -7.95 15.52 16.49
N TYR A 48 -8.27 14.81 15.39
CA TYR A 48 -8.32 15.42 14.07
C TYR A 48 -9.53 16.34 13.94
N PRO A 49 -9.38 17.56 13.38
CA PRO A 49 -10.47 18.55 13.39
C PRO A 49 -11.67 18.15 12.53
N ILE A 50 -11.47 17.23 11.57
CA ILE A 50 -12.53 16.72 10.70
C ILE A 50 -12.94 15.34 11.23
N PRO A 51 -14.21 15.14 11.65
CA PRO A 51 -14.68 13.86 12.18
C PRO A 51 -14.74 12.79 11.07
N PHE A 52 -14.23 11.59 11.37
CA PHE A 52 -14.29 10.41 10.53
C PHE A 52 -14.35 9.13 11.35
N GLN A 53 -14.79 8.04 10.74
CA GLN A 53 -14.87 6.73 11.34
C GLN A 53 -13.81 5.79 10.75
N VAL A 54 -13.35 4.84 11.56
CA VAL A 54 -12.36 3.83 11.15
C VAL A 54 -12.92 2.45 11.42
N GLU A 55 -12.85 1.56 10.43
CA GLU A 55 -13.16 0.14 10.53
C GLU A 55 -11.99 -0.68 9.99
N ALA A 56 -11.62 -1.77 10.66
CA ALA A 56 -10.54 -2.66 10.21
C ALA A 56 -11.10 -3.81 9.38
N PHE A 57 -10.50 -4.05 8.22
CA PHE A 57 -10.85 -5.16 7.33
C PHE A 57 -9.65 -6.03 7.06
N THR A 58 -9.79 -7.31 7.32
CA THR A 58 -8.81 -8.33 6.96
C THR A 58 -9.44 -9.32 6.00
N LEU A 59 -8.72 -9.65 4.93
CA LEU A 59 -9.08 -10.74 4.04
C LEU A 59 -8.14 -11.92 4.31
N ASP A 60 -8.70 -12.99 4.87
CA ASP A 60 -8.01 -14.27 4.92
C ASP A 60 -8.01 -14.89 3.53
N MET A 61 -6.82 -15.15 3.01
CA MET A 61 -6.63 -15.70 1.68
C MET A 61 -6.78 -17.22 1.64
N GLY A 62 -6.96 -17.86 2.81
CA GLY A 62 -6.81 -19.30 2.96
C GLY A 62 -5.37 -19.77 2.74
N ARG A 63 -5.17 -21.07 2.66
CA ARG A 63 -3.88 -21.70 2.34
C ARG A 63 -3.97 -22.50 1.06
N ALA A 64 -2.87 -22.57 0.33
CA ALA A 64 -2.76 -23.39 -0.87
C ALA A 64 -2.99 -24.90 -0.62
N ASP A 65 -2.75 -25.37 0.60
CA ASP A 65 -2.93 -26.76 1.02
C ASP A 65 -4.32 -27.06 1.64
N GLY A 66 -5.26 -26.11 1.52
CA GLY A 66 -6.62 -26.24 2.08
C GLY A 66 -6.72 -26.19 3.61
N ARG A 67 -5.63 -25.87 4.30
CA ARG A 67 -5.64 -25.69 5.76
C ARG A 67 -6.24 -24.32 6.13
N PRO A 68 -6.62 -24.12 7.40
CA PRO A 68 -7.00 -22.80 7.88
C PRO A 68 -5.96 -21.75 7.55
N GLY A 69 -6.40 -20.54 7.27
CA GLY A 69 -5.54 -19.41 6.94
C GLY A 69 -4.69 -18.92 8.11
N MET A 70 -4.45 -17.63 8.15
CA MET A 70 -3.66 -17.00 9.21
C MET A 70 -4.51 -16.84 10.48
N ASP A 71 -3.87 -16.90 11.65
CA ASP A 71 -4.55 -16.55 12.92
C ASP A 71 -4.60 -15.03 13.07
N PHE A 72 -5.80 -14.47 12.93
CA PHE A 72 -6.06 -13.05 13.13
C PHE A 72 -6.65 -12.71 14.51
N ALA A 73 -6.71 -13.64 15.45
CA ALA A 73 -7.19 -13.36 16.81
C ALA A 73 -6.41 -12.25 17.51
N PRO A 74 -5.05 -12.17 17.39
CA PRO A 74 -4.29 -11.06 17.96
C PRO A 74 -4.64 -9.70 17.31
N VAL A 75 -4.93 -9.68 16.00
CA VAL A 75 -5.37 -8.46 15.29
C VAL A 75 -6.77 -8.03 15.77
N ALA A 76 -7.68 -8.98 15.94
CA ALA A 76 -9.01 -8.73 16.49
C ALA A 76 -8.94 -8.16 17.91
N GLN A 77 -8.01 -8.64 18.73
CA GLN A 77 -7.76 -8.13 20.07
C GLN A 77 -7.28 -6.67 20.02
N LEU A 78 -6.27 -6.36 19.17
CA LEU A 78 -5.80 -5.00 18.96
C LEU A 78 -6.94 -4.06 18.53
N CYS A 79 -7.82 -4.52 17.64
CA CYS A 79 -8.97 -3.72 17.21
C CYS A 79 -9.92 -3.38 18.36
N ARG A 80 -10.16 -4.34 19.28
CA ARG A 80 -10.95 -4.08 20.50
C ARG A 80 -10.30 -3.03 21.41
N GLU A 81 -8.99 -3.13 21.60
CA GLU A 81 -8.21 -2.17 22.41
C GLU A 81 -8.20 -0.76 21.80
N LEU A 82 -8.25 -0.66 20.48
CA LEU A 82 -8.32 0.60 19.74
C LEU A 82 -9.77 1.12 19.56
N ASP A 83 -10.77 0.42 20.07
CA ASP A 83 -12.18 0.72 19.84
C ASP A 83 -12.50 0.86 18.33
N VAL A 84 -12.05 -0.11 17.52
CA VAL A 84 -12.26 -0.17 16.07
C VAL A 84 -13.04 -1.43 15.71
N PRO A 85 -14.17 -1.33 15.01
CA PRO A 85 -14.86 -2.50 14.46
C PRO A 85 -13.93 -3.31 13.56
N PHE A 86 -13.94 -4.63 13.71
CA PHE A 86 -13.12 -5.56 12.94
C PHE A 86 -13.97 -6.52 12.12
N THR A 87 -13.64 -6.64 10.83
CA THR A 87 -14.27 -7.58 9.91
C THR A 87 -13.22 -8.50 9.30
N LEU A 88 -13.36 -9.80 9.52
CA LEU A 88 -12.59 -10.84 8.85
C LEU A 88 -13.41 -11.38 7.67
N LEU A 89 -12.86 -11.28 6.47
CA LEU A 89 -13.42 -11.86 5.26
C LEU A 89 -12.66 -13.15 4.95
N GLU A 90 -13.34 -14.27 5.00
CA GLU A 90 -12.76 -15.55 4.62
C GLU A 90 -12.83 -15.77 3.11
N SER A 91 -11.77 -16.33 2.53
CA SER A 91 -11.72 -16.67 1.11
C SER A 91 -10.81 -17.87 0.83
N GLU A 92 -11.03 -18.51 -0.30
CA GLU A 92 -10.21 -19.60 -0.81
C GLU A 92 -9.26 -19.14 -1.93
N ILE A 93 -8.86 -17.87 -1.92
CA ILE A 93 -8.10 -17.27 -3.03
C ILE A 93 -6.78 -18.01 -3.26
N HIS A 94 -6.04 -18.37 -2.21
CA HIS A 94 -4.79 -19.12 -2.36
C HIS A 94 -5.04 -20.52 -2.95
N HIS A 95 -6.04 -21.24 -2.46
CA HIS A 95 -6.42 -22.54 -3.02
C HIS A 95 -6.79 -22.42 -4.52
N ILE A 96 -7.61 -21.44 -4.87
CA ILE A 96 -7.99 -21.22 -6.27
C ILE A 96 -6.78 -20.94 -7.16
N ILE A 97 -5.83 -20.12 -6.71
CA ILE A 97 -4.69 -19.69 -7.51
C ILE A 97 -3.63 -20.78 -7.65
N PHE A 98 -3.26 -21.43 -6.55
CA PHE A 98 -2.13 -22.35 -6.50
C PHE A 98 -2.52 -23.79 -6.84
N ASP A 99 -3.66 -24.26 -6.34
CA ASP A 99 -4.07 -25.66 -6.48
C ASP A 99 -4.99 -25.90 -7.69
N VAL A 100 -6.01 -25.04 -7.84
CA VAL A 100 -7.02 -25.20 -8.90
C VAL A 100 -6.49 -24.67 -10.25
N ARG A 101 -6.09 -23.39 -10.29
CA ARG A 101 -5.68 -22.74 -11.54
C ARG A 101 -4.21 -22.92 -11.89
N ARG A 102 -3.34 -23.13 -10.91
CA ARG A 102 -1.89 -23.24 -11.05
C ARG A 102 -1.32 -22.08 -11.88
N GLU A 103 -1.68 -20.88 -11.48
CA GLU A 103 -1.38 -19.64 -12.23
C GLU A 103 0.12 -19.40 -12.38
N LYS A 104 0.55 -19.08 -13.61
CA LYS A 104 1.97 -18.73 -13.89
C LYS A 104 2.39 -17.42 -13.20
N ASN A 105 1.46 -16.47 -13.07
CA ASN A 105 1.67 -15.18 -12.40
C ASN A 105 0.75 -15.04 -11.17
N PRO A 106 0.96 -15.85 -10.12
CA PRO A 106 0.05 -15.94 -8.99
C PRO A 106 -0.14 -14.59 -8.28
N CYS A 107 0.89 -13.76 -8.15
CA CYS A 107 0.83 -12.48 -7.46
C CYS A 107 -0.14 -11.48 -8.12
N SER A 108 -0.17 -11.41 -9.44
CA SER A 108 -1.07 -10.53 -10.19
C SER A 108 -2.55 -10.92 -9.99
N MET A 109 -2.84 -12.22 -10.12
CA MET A 109 -4.19 -12.75 -9.92
C MET A 109 -4.64 -12.58 -8.47
N CYS A 110 -3.77 -12.91 -7.51
CA CYS A 110 -4.00 -12.71 -6.08
C CYS A 110 -4.37 -11.26 -5.76
N ALA A 111 -3.58 -10.30 -6.24
CA ALA A 111 -3.85 -8.88 -6.02
C ALA A 111 -5.19 -8.43 -6.64
N LYS A 112 -5.58 -8.99 -7.79
CA LYS A 112 -6.87 -8.69 -8.44
C LYS A 112 -8.04 -9.25 -7.66
N MET A 113 -7.99 -10.53 -7.27
CA MET A 113 -9.06 -11.19 -6.51
C MET A 113 -9.22 -10.56 -5.13
N ARG A 114 -8.10 -10.32 -4.43
CA ARG A 114 -8.10 -9.65 -3.11
C ARG A 114 -8.74 -8.28 -3.16
N ARG A 115 -8.39 -7.46 -4.16
CA ARG A 115 -9.03 -6.15 -4.34
C ARG A 115 -10.52 -6.28 -4.59
N GLY A 116 -10.93 -7.20 -5.45
CA GLY A 116 -12.35 -7.43 -5.75
C GLY A 116 -13.15 -7.78 -4.51
N ALA A 117 -12.72 -8.79 -3.75
CA ALA A 117 -13.39 -9.24 -2.54
C ALA A 117 -13.49 -8.12 -1.49
N LEU A 118 -12.39 -7.39 -1.27
CA LEU A 118 -12.36 -6.30 -0.31
C LEU A 118 -13.30 -5.15 -0.71
N HIS A 119 -13.28 -4.73 -1.97
CA HIS A 119 -14.14 -3.64 -2.45
C HIS A 119 -15.63 -3.99 -2.40
N SER A 120 -16.00 -5.25 -2.69
CA SER A 120 -17.40 -5.69 -2.56
C SER A 120 -17.89 -5.57 -1.12
N ALA A 121 -17.09 -6.07 -0.16
CA ALA A 121 -17.43 -5.99 1.26
C ALA A 121 -17.53 -4.54 1.77
N LEU A 122 -16.67 -3.65 1.27
CA LEU A 122 -16.72 -2.23 1.62
C LEU A 122 -18.02 -1.57 1.12
N LYS A 123 -18.41 -1.86 -0.12
CA LYS A 123 -19.64 -1.31 -0.73
C LYS A 123 -20.89 -1.79 0.03
N GLU A 124 -20.97 -3.06 0.38
CA GLU A 124 -22.06 -3.64 1.17
C GLU A 124 -22.25 -2.95 2.52
N ARG A 125 -21.16 -2.47 3.12
CA ARG A 125 -21.18 -1.75 4.40
C ARG A 125 -21.32 -0.23 4.27
N GLY A 126 -21.39 0.30 3.07
CA GLY A 126 -21.49 1.74 2.81
C GLY A 126 -20.24 2.51 3.23
N LEU A 127 -19.06 1.88 3.15
CA LEU A 127 -17.77 2.54 3.37
C LEU A 127 -17.32 3.22 2.07
N ASN A 128 -16.88 4.46 2.16
CA ASN A 128 -16.53 5.26 0.99
C ASN A 128 -15.01 5.37 0.74
N LYS A 129 -14.21 4.97 1.72
CA LYS A 129 -12.73 5.02 1.61
C LYS A 129 -12.05 3.75 2.10
N ILE A 130 -10.90 3.45 1.49
CA ILE A 130 -9.98 2.42 1.98
C ILE A 130 -8.59 3.00 2.16
N ALA A 131 -8.02 2.85 3.36
CA ALA A 131 -6.65 3.19 3.68
C ALA A 131 -5.74 1.96 3.53
N LEU A 132 -4.63 2.11 2.83
CA LEU A 132 -3.64 1.07 2.56
C LEU A 132 -2.30 1.43 3.17
N GLY A 133 -1.59 0.44 3.70
CA GLY A 133 -0.33 0.58 4.43
C GLY A 133 0.91 0.89 3.58
N HIS A 134 0.75 1.40 2.35
CA HIS A 134 1.90 1.81 1.54
C HIS A 134 2.60 3.02 2.17
N HIS A 135 3.91 2.93 2.27
CA HIS A 135 4.74 3.93 2.94
C HIS A 135 5.75 4.60 1.99
N TYR A 136 6.60 5.47 2.51
CA TYR A 136 7.58 6.26 1.76
C TYR A 136 8.50 5.40 0.88
N ASP A 137 9.07 4.33 1.43
CA ASP A 137 10.00 3.47 0.70
C ASP A 137 9.28 2.70 -0.42
N ASP A 138 8.02 2.24 -0.21
CA ASP A 138 7.20 1.62 -1.27
C ASP A 138 6.99 2.55 -2.47
N ALA A 139 6.80 3.84 -2.23
CA ALA A 139 6.63 4.81 -3.30
C ALA A 139 7.92 4.97 -4.12
N VAL A 140 9.07 5.09 -3.45
CA VAL A 140 10.37 5.18 -4.12
C VAL A 140 10.67 3.89 -4.88
N GLU A 141 10.46 2.71 -4.27
CA GLU A 141 10.64 1.41 -4.92
C GLU A 141 9.75 1.27 -6.16
N THR A 142 8.48 1.64 -6.07
CA THR A 142 7.54 1.56 -7.20
C THR A 142 7.93 2.50 -8.32
N PHE A 143 8.41 3.70 -8.01
CA PHE A 143 8.91 4.64 -9.00
C PHE A 143 10.11 4.07 -9.76
N PHE A 144 11.09 3.49 -9.06
CA PHE A 144 12.25 2.86 -9.71
C PHE A 144 11.87 1.60 -10.48
N LEU A 145 10.91 0.80 -10.00
CA LEU A 145 10.35 -0.33 -10.75
C LEU A 145 9.78 0.12 -12.10
N SER A 146 8.93 1.14 -12.08
CA SER A 146 8.35 1.68 -13.32
C SER A 146 9.40 2.28 -14.24
N LEU A 147 10.38 2.99 -13.70
CA LEU A 147 11.45 3.59 -14.49
C LEU A 147 12.31 2.53 -15.17
N ILE A 148 12.76 1.51 -14.45
CA ILE A 148 13.74 0.52 -14.91
C ILE A 148 13.09 -0.55 -15.80
N PHE A 149 11.90 -1.06 -15.43
CA PHE A 149 11.29 -2.19 -16.12
C PHE A 149 10.18 -1.80 -17.11
N GLU A 150 9.59 -0.60 -16.97
CA GLU A 150 8.49 -0.16 -17.82
C GLU A 150 8.84 1.07 -18.68
N GLY A 151 10.00 1.70 -18.45
CA GLY A 151 10.39 2.94 -19.11
C GLY A 151 9.45 4.12 -18.82
N ARG A 152 8.82 4.14 -17.63
CA ARG A 152 7.81 5.13 -17.26
C ARG A 152 8.17 5.88 -15.99
N LEU A 153 7.90 7.18 -15.97
CA LEU A 153 7.90 7.99 -14.75
C LEU A 153 6.53 7.84 -14.06
N SER A 154 6.33 6.74 -13.35
CA SER A 154 5.04 6.39 -12.75
C SER A 154 5.19 5.83 -11.34
N CYS A 155 4.17 6.08 -10.52
CA CYS A 155 3.99 5.49 -9.19
C CYS A 155 2.49 5.42 -8.88
N PHE A 156 2.10 4.66 -7.87
CA PHE A 156 0.74 4.75 -7.34
C PHE A 156 0.49 6.15 -6.74
N GLN A 157 -0.73 6.62 -6.84
CA GLN A 157 -1.11 7.94 -6.35
C GLN A 157 -1.37 7.94 -4.83
N PRO A 158 -1.13 9.06 -4.11
CA PRO A 158 -1.52 9.20 -2.69
C PRO A 158 -3.01 8.98 -2.45
N VAL A 159 -3.83 9.49 -3.34
CA VAL A 159 -5.30 9.33 -3.38
C VAL A 159 -5.67 8.80 -4.76
N THR A 160 -6.50 7.76 -4.83
CA THR A 160 -6.95 7.15 -6.08
C THR A 160 -8.45 6.91 -6.02
N TRP A 161 -9.22 7.53 -6.91
CA TRP A 161 -10.62 7.20 -7.10
C TRP A 161 -10.77 5.94 -7.97
N LEU A 162 -11.66 5.06 -7.57
CA LEU A 162 -11.95 3.81 -8.26
C LEU A 162 -13.37 3.83 -8.81
N ASP A 163 -13.53 4.23 -10.08
CA ASP A 163 -14.83 4.45 -10.74
C ASP A 163 -15.79 3.26 -10.63
N ARG A 164 -15.29 2.03 -10.79
CA ARG A 164 -16.13 0.81 -10.78
C ARG A 164 -16.74 0.50 -9.42
N THR A 165 -16.09 0.89 -8.35
CA THR A 165 -16.50 0.56 -6.98
C THR A 165 -16.94 1.78 -6.20
N GLU A 166 -16.70 2.97 -6.73
CA GLU A 166 -17.01 4.26 -6.10
C GLU A 166 -16.33 4.40 -4.72
N ILE A 167 -15.11 3.87 -4.61
CA ILE A 167 -14.30 3.89 -3.39
C ILE A 167 -13.05 4.70 -3.64
N THR A 168 -12.69 5.57 -2.70
CA THR A 168 -11.41 6.27 -2.72
C THR A 168 -10.36 5.47 -1.95
N GLN A 169 -9.23 5.15 -2.60
CA GLN A 169 -8.05 4.60 -1.92
C GLN A 169 -7.16 5.74 -1.42
N ILE A 170 -6.74 5.67 -0.17
CA ILE A 170 -5.81 6.62 0.44
C ILE A 170 -4.58 5.92 1.04
N ARG A 171 -3.45 6.63 1.14
CA ARG A 171 -2.17 6.09 1.63
C ARG A 171 -1.53 7.00 2.66
N PRO A 172 -2.05 7.04 3.88
CA PRO A 172 -1.63 8.00 4.91
C PRO A 172 -0.18 7.83 5.40
N LEU A 173 0.45 6.65 5.18
CA LEU A 173 1.84 6.39 5.60
C LEU A 173 2.90 6.88 4.62
N LEU A 174 2.56 7.56 3.52
CA LEU A 174 3.51 7.97 2.48
C LEU A 174 4.65 8.87 2.97
N TYR A 175 4.49 9.55 4.09
CA TYR A 175 5.57 10.35 4.68
C TYR A 175 6.36 9.59 5.75
N CYS A 176 5.99 8.35 6.06
CA CYS A 176 6.66 7.51 7.04
C CYS A 176 7.64 6.57 6.36
N GLY A 177 8.91 6.61 6.76
CA GLY A 177 9.92 5.65 6.31
C GLY A 177 9.75 4.29 6.97
N GLU A 178 10.11 3.22 6.27
CA GLU A 178 9.98 1.83 6.73
C GLU A 178 10.64 1.59 8.09
N ASN A 179 11.85 2.12 8.29
CA ASN A 179 12.57 1.97 9.57
C ASN A 179 11.82 2.61 10.75
N LEU A 180 11.23 3.79 10.53
CA LEU A 180 10.42 4.44 11.57
C LEU A 180 9.19 3.61 11.92
N ILE A 181 8.52 3.05 10.90
CA ILE A 181 7.36 2.18 11.10
C ILE A 181 7.77 0.93 11.88
N ARG A 182 8.82 0.23 11.44
CA ARG A 182 9.33 -1.00 12.07
C ARG A 182 9.65 -0.78 13.55
N HIS A 183 10.53 0.18 13.87
CA HIS A 183 10.90 0.45 15.27
C HIS A 183 9.72 0.92 16.12
N THR A 184 8.75 1.61 15.53
CA THR A 184 7.56 2.03 16.28
C THR A 184 6.63 0.84 16.51
N ALA A 185 6.46 -0.06 15.53
CA ALA A 185 5.67 -1.27 15.67
C ALA A 185 6.24 -2.22 16.74
N GLU A 186 7.57 -2.43 16.72
CA GLU A 186 8.28 -3.21 17.75
C GLU A 186 8.07 -2.62 19.15
N ARG A 187 8.25 -1.30 19.31
CA ARG A 187 8.09 -0.62 20.61
C ARG A 187 6.65 -0.63 21.14
N LEU A 188 5.66 -0.71 20.25
CA LEU A 188 4.24 -0.80 20.62
C LEU A 188 3.76 -2.24 20.74
N ASP A 189 4.65 -3.21 20.55
CA ASP A 189 4.34 -4.65 20.56
C ASP A 189 3.13 -4.99 19.67
N LEU A 190 3.11 -4.42 18.45
CA LEU A 190 2.00 -4.69 17.53
C LEU A 190 2.02 -6.16 17.11
N PRO A 191 0.85 -6.84 17.11
CA PRO A 191 0.74 -8.27 16.86
C PRO A 191 0.92 -8.61 15.37
N VAL A 192 2.18 -8.59 14.90
CA VAL A 192 2.49 -8.92 13.51
C VAL A 192 2.26 -10.41 13.25
N VAL A 193 1.46 -10.71 12.26
CA VAL A 193 1.13 -12.07 11.81
C VAL A 193 1.98 -12.43 10.59
N GLU A 194 2.68 -13.56 10.63
CA GLU A 194 3.49 -14.02 9.50
C GLU A 194 2.61 -14.44 8.31
N ASN A 195 3.00 -13.99 7.13
CA ASN A 195 2.31 -14.35 5.90
C ASN A 195 2.89 -15.66 5.30
N PRO A 196 2.13 -16.75 5.28
CA PRO A 196 2.59 -18.05 4.78
C PRO A 196 2.62 -18.16 3.25
N CYS A 197 2.51 -17.07 2.51
CA CYS A 197 2.46 -17.09 1.04
C CYS A 197 3.73 -17.69 0.45
N PRO A 198 3.64 -18.77 -0.38
CA PRO A 198 4.80 -19.44 -0.96
C PRO A 198 5.55 -18.57 -2.00
N ALA A 199 4.91 -17.52 -2.52
CA ALA A 199 5.52 -16.59 -3.47
C ALA A 199 6.30 -15.45 -2.80
N ASN A 200 6.46 -15.49 -1.47
CA ASN A 200 7.14 -14.44 -0.71
C ASN A 200 8.66 -14.55 -0.85
N GLY A 201 9.36 -13.46 -1.19
CA GLY A 201 10.82 -13.33 -1.06
C GLY A 201 11.63 -13.12 -2.34
N ASN A 202 11.25 -13.65 -3.51
CA ASN A 202 12.03 -13.50 -4.76
C ASN A 202 11.24 -12.67 -5.78
N THR A 203 11.26 -11.35 -5.63
CA THR A 203 10.50 -10.46 -6.51
C THR A 203 11.40 -9.35 -7.06
N LYS A 204 11.06 -8.82 -8.23
CA LYS A 204 11.71 -7.62 -8.80
C LYS A 204 11.71 -6.43 -7.83
N ARG A 205 10.76 -6.38 -6.91
CA ARG A 205 10.73 -5.37 -5.85
C ARG A 205 11.91 -5.52 -4.89
N GLN A 206 12.31 -6.74 -4.55
CA GLN A 206 13.46 -6.98 -3.68
C GLN A 206 14.78 -6.53 -4.35
N GLU A 207 14.96 -6.83 -5.64
CA GLU A 207 16.10 -6.36 -6.43
C GLU A 207 16.20 -4.81 -6.43
N ILE A 208 15.08 -4.14 -6.63
CA ILE A 208 15.03 -2.67 -6.59
C ILE A 208 15.31 -2.11 -5.20
N LYS A 209 14.81 -2.76 -4.15
CA LYS A 209 15.07 -2.36 -2.76
C LYS A 209 16.57 -2.38 -2.46
N GLU A 210 17.27 -3.43 -2.87
CA GLU A 210 18.72 -3.58 -2.72
C GLU A 210 19.47 -2.52 -3.54
N LEU A 211 19.11 -2.33 -4.81
CA LEU A 211 19.68 -1.29 -5.66
C LEU A 211 19.52 0.12 -5.06
N ILE A 212 18.32 0.44 -4.56
CA ILE A 212 18.08 1.74 -3.91
C ILE A 212 18.91 1.89 -2.64
N TYR A 213 19.10 0.82 -1.87
CA TYR A 213 19.95 0.83 -0.68
C TYR A 213 21.40 1.17 -1.06
N GLU A 214 21.97 0.50 -2.06
CA GLU A 214 23.33 0.77 -2.57
C GLU A 214 23.46 2.19 -3.11
N LEU A 215 22.54 2.62 -3.97
CA LEU A 215 22.53 3.95 -4.55
C LEU A 215 22.38 5.05 -3.49
N ASN A 216 21.56 4.83 -2.47
CA ASN A 216 21.41 5.81 -1.39
C ASN A 216 22.64 5.87 -0.48
N GLY A 217 23.38 4.77 -0.33
CA GLY A 217 24.69 4.75 0.32
C GLY A 217 25.73 5.57 -0.46
N ARG A 218 25.77 5.42 -1.79
CA ARG A 218 26.68 6.17 -2.68
C ARG A 218 26.27 7.64 -2.84
N TYR A 219 24.96 7.91 -2.85
CA TYR A 219 24.39 9.25 -3.04
C TYR A 219 23.42 9.57 -1.89
N PRO A 220 23.91 9.98 -0.71
CA PRO A 220 23.07 10.27 0.44
C PRO A 220 21.90 11.21 0.11
N GLY A 221 20.68 10.84 0.52
CA GLY A 221 19.46 11.61 0.22
C GLY A 221 18.83 11.31 -1.16
N LEU A 222 19.28 10.28 -1.88
CA LEU A 222 18.66 9.84 -3.14
C LEU A 222 17.15 9.60 -2.98
N LYS A 223 16.74 8.86 -1.97
CA LYS A 223 15.32 8.57 -1.72
C LYS A 223 14.49 9.86 -1.59
N ALA A 224 14.99 10.85 -0.85
CA ALA A 224 14.29 12.11 -0.66
C ALA A 224 14.19 12.92 -1.97
N ARG A 225 15.24 12.91 -2.78
CA ARG A 225 15.23 13.57 -4.10
C ARG A 225 14.27 12.86 -5.06
N ALA A 226 14.24 11.54 -5.09
CA ALA A 226 13.31 10.77 -5.91
C ALA A 226 11.85 11.03 -5.51
N PHE A 227 11.54 10.98 -4.22
CA PHE A 227 10.20 11.29 -3.71
C PHE A 227 9.78 12.73 -4.04
N GLY A 228 10.67 13.71 -3.81
CA GLY A 228 10.42 15.11 -4.18
C GLY A 228 10.27 15.32 -5.69
N ALA A 229 10.95 14.52 -6.54
CA ALA A 229 10.75 14.54 -7.99
C ALA A 229 9.33 14.08 -8.35
N MET A 230 8.84 12.98 -7.77
CA MET A 230 7.47 12.52 -7.99
C MET A 230 6.42 13.58 -7.64
N GLN A 231 6.62 14.34 -6.56
CA GLN A 231 5.70 15.43 -6.17
C GLN A 231 5.68 16.59 -7.18
N ARG A 232 6.70 16.74 -8.01
CA ARG A 232 6.84 17.82 -9.01
C ARG A 232 6.56 17.39 -10.44
N LEU A 233 6.24 16.12 -10.70
CA LEU A 233 5.86 15.63 -12.02
C LEU A 233 4.52 16.24 -12.48
N PRO A 234 4.29 16.42 -13.80
CA PRO A 234 5.12 15.99 -14.94
C PRO A 234 6.31 16.92 -15.21
N LEU A 235 7.29 16.43 -16.02
CA LEU A 235 8.43 17.21 -16.47
C LEU A 235 7.98 18.30 -17.44
N PRO A 236 8.16 19.61 -17.13
CA PRO A 236 7.70 20.69 -18.00
C PRO A 236 8.43 20.66 -19.34
N ALA A 237 7.70 20.87 -20.43
CA ALA A 237 8.21 21.00 -21.80
C ALA A 237 9.08 19.83 -22.32
N TRP A 238 9.08 18.67 -21.65
CA TRP A 238 9.86 17.52 -22.08
C TRP A 238 9.18 16.68 -23.17
N GLY A 239 7.85 16.64 -23.18
CA GLY A 239 7.11 15.89 -24.19
C GLY A 239 7.13 16.57 -25.55
N PRO A 240 7.35 15.85 -26.68
CA PRO A 240 7.13 16.39 -28.01
C PRO A 240 5.67 16.79 -28.17
N ALA A 241 5.38 17.79 -29.02
CA ALA A 241 4.01 18.14 -29.37
C ALA A 241 3.27 16.88 -29.86
N GLU A 242 1.96 16.74 -29.51
CA GLU A 242 1.20 15.50 -29.73
C GLU A 242 1.27 15.01 -31.19
N HIS A 243 1.26 15.93 -32.17
CA HIS A 243 1.37 15.62 -33.59
C HIS A 243 2.78 15.19 -34.06
N ARG A 244 3.80 15.23 -33.18
CA ARG A 244 5.20 14.89 -33.48
C ARG A 244 5.69 13.66 -32.69
N ARG A 245 4.83 12.94 -32.01
CA ARG A 245 5.22 11.70 -31.34
C ARG A 245 5.63 10.66 -32.38
N ARG A 246 6.93 10.38 -32.46
CA ARG A 246 7.53 9.34 -33.29
C ARG A 246 8.14 8.28 -32.39
N PRO A 247 8.28 7.03 -32.87
CA PRO A 247 9.11 6.02 -32.21
C PRO A 247 10.52 6.56 -31.96
N LEU A 248 11.16 6.09 -30.90
CA LEU A 248 12.57 6.39 -30.66
C LEU A 248 13.40 5.89 -31.86
N PRO A 249 14.50 6.57 -32.24
CA PRO A 249 15.43 6.05 -33.23
C PRO A 249 15.94 4.66 -32.79
N GLU A 250 16.05 3.71 -33.73
CA GLU A 250 16.53 2.33 -33.48
C GLU A 250 17.89 2.31 -32.76
N GLU A 251 18.76 3.28 -33.02
CA GLU A 251 20.07 3.45 -32.37
C GLU A 251 19.97 3.64 -30.83
N LEU A 252 18.81 3.96 -30.27
CA LEU A 252 18.56 4.07 -28.83
C LEU A 252 17.91 2.82 -28.21
N GLU A 253 17.49 1.85 -29.05
CA GLU A 253 16.91 0.59 -28.59
C GLU A 253 17.99 -0.41 -28.16
N ASP A 254 19.23 -0.28 -28.66
CA ASP A 254 20.38 -1.16 -28.34
C ASP A 254 20.92 -0.98 -26.91
N PHE A 255 20.34 -0.09 -26.11
CA PHE A 255 20.67 0.12 -24.69
C PHE A 255 19.61 -0.46 -23.73
N GLN A 256 18.77 -1.38 -24.22
CA GLN A 256 17.77 -2.09 -23.38
C GLN A 256 18.32 -3.41 -22.81
#